data_3034a122fdc535a087d8c0817cc8c42f
#
_entry.id   3034a122fdc535a087d8c0817cc8c42f
#
_cell.length_a   1.000
_cell.length_b   1.000
_cell.length_c   1.000
_cell.angle_alpha   90.00
_cell.angle_beta   90.00
_cell.angle_gamma   90.00
#
_symmetry.space_group_name_H-M   'P 1'
#
loop_
_entity.id
_entity.type
_entity.pdbx_description
1 polymer ?
#
loop_
_entity_poly.entity_id
_entity_poly.type
_entity_poly.pdbx_seq_one_letter_code
_entity_poly.pdbx_strand_id
1 'polypeptide(L)'
;MAKPARLATQGLAVALVVGLLALLVWRVANDNGKGVAQKLDDGEHPTAPAFDLSRLDGRGRIDLASLRGRKPIVLDFWASWCVPCIHESKRLEAARKEYGDRVTFIGVDTKDFSSDAREWQDKHGITYPSVHDGSGSVLSEWGGLPIPRIFFVARSGKVVGELIVEEDLPRYLRQIAAS
;
A
#
# COMPACT_ATOMS: atom_id res chain seq x y z
N MET A 1 38.49 2.70 -48.28
CA MET A 1 37.20 3.47 -48.35
C MET A 1 36.14 2.90 -47.39
N ALA A 2 36.38 2.87 -46.07
CA ALA A 2 35.44 2.27 -45.10
C ALA A 2 35.01 3.21 -43.96
N LYS A 3 35.23 4.52 -44.07
CA LYS A 3 34.91 5.53 -43.04
C LYS A 3 33.42 5.96 -42.92
N PRO A 4 32.62 6.08 -44.04
CA PRO A 4 31.27 6.60 -43.91
C PRO A 4 30.27 5.63 -43.25
N ALA A 5 30.45 4.30 -43.42
CA ALA A 5 29.57 3.31 -42.82
C ALA A 5 29.68 3.22 -41.28
N ARG A 6 30.89 3.40 -40.74
CA ARG A 6 31.09 3.41 -39.27
C ARG A 6 30.52 4.64 -38.59
N LEU A 7 30.56 5.80 -39.22
CA LEU A 7 29.94 7.02 -38.71
C LEU A 7 28.42 6.94 -38.70
N ALA A 8 27.81 6.34 -39.75
CA ALA A 8 26.37 6.10 -39.82
C ALA A 8 25.87 5.12 -38.76
N THR A 9 26.59 4.03 -38.50
CA THR A 9 26.24 3.06 -37.45
C THR A 9 26.42 3.63 -36.05
N GLN A 10 27.46 4.44 -35.82
CA GLN A 10 27.65 5.15 -34.54
C GLN A 10 26.55 6.19 -34.30
N GLY A 11 26.15 6.96 -35.32
CA GLY A 11 25.05 7.91 -35.22
C GLY A 11 23.72 7.24 -34.89
N LEU A 12 23.44 6.09 -35.50
CA LEU A 12 22.21 5.32 -35.21
C LEU A 12 22.23 4.77 -33.78
N ALA A 13 23.36 4.25 -33.30
CA ALA A 13 23.49 3.73 -31.95
C ALA A 13 23.28 4.84 -30.89
N VAL A 14 23.86 6.02 -31.10
CA VAL A 14 23.68 7.17 -30.21
C VAL A 14 22.23 7.64 -30.21
N ALA A 15 21.57 7.71 -31.38
CA ALA A 15 20.17 8.09 -31.48
C ALA A 15 19.24 7.11 -30.74
N LEU A 16 19.53 5.81 -30.82
CA LEU A 16 18.79 4.76 -30.08
C LEU A 16 18.98 4.92 -28.56
N VAL A 17 20.19 5.15 -28.11
CA VAL A 17 20.47 5.31 -26.68
C VAL A 17 19.79 6.60 -26.15
N VAL A 18 19.90 7.71 -26.86
CA VAL A 18 19.22 8.95 -26.48
C VAL A 18 17.69 8.79 -26.51
N GLY A 19 17.14 8.10 -27.49
CA GLY A 19 15.71 7.79 -27.57
C GLY A 19 15.23 6.92 -26.39
N LEU A 20 15.99 5.88 -26.02
CA LEU A 20 15.72 5.04 -24.85
C LEU A 20 15.80 5.83 -23.53
N LEU A 21 16.82 6.66 -23.39
CA LEU A 21 16.97 7.53 -22.20
C LEU A 21 15.81 8.54 -22.10
N ALA A 22 15.44 9.18 -23.23
CA ALA A 22 14.31 10.09 -23.26
C ALA A 22 12.99 9.38 -22.92
N LEU A 23 12.80 8.15 -23.40
CA LEU A 23 11.62 7.33 -23.11
C LEU A 23 11.61 6.86 -21.64
N LEU A 24 12.76 6.53 -21.07
CA LEU A 24 12.91 6.22 -19.64
C LEU A 24 12.59 7.44 -18.76
N VAL A 25 13.15 8.60 -19.10
CA VAL A 25 12.87 9.84 -18.37
C VAL A 25 11.40 10.22 -18.50
N TRP A 26 10.81 10.10 -19.71
CA TRP A 26 9.39 10.35 -19.92
C TRP A 26 8.53 9.39 -19.11
N ARG A 27 8.88 8.10 -19.09
CA ARG A 27 8.16 7.08 -18.31
C ARG A 27 8.24 7.36 -16.82
N VAL A 28 9.44 7.64 -16.28
CA VAL A 28 9.64 8.01 -14.87
C VAL A 28 8.89 9.29 -14.52
N ALA A 29 8.89 10.30 -15.40
CA ALA A 29 8.15 11.55 -15.18
C ALA A 29 6.63 11.38 -15.25
N ASN A 30 6.12 10.43 -16.05
CA ASN A 30 4.69 10.16 -16.18
C ASN A 30 4.16 9.02 -15.29
N ASP A 31 5.02 8.10 -14.80
CA ASP A 31 4.65 7.08 -13.80
C ASP A 31 4.47 7.67 -12.38
N ASN A 32 4.79 8.94 -12.18
CA ASN A 32 4.49 9.67 -10.95
C ASN A 32 3.01 10.04 -10.83
N GLY A 33 2.12 9.08 -11.02
CA GLY A 33 0.80 9.16 -10.40
C GLY A 33 1.02 9.28 -8.90
N LYS A 34 0.79 10.47 -8.32
CA LYS A 34 0.90 10.71 -6.89
C LYS A 34 0.13 9.60 -6.16
N GLY A 35 0.83 8.76 -5.42
CA GLY A 35 0.21 7.75 -4.57
C GLY A 35 -0.69 8.39 -3.51
N VAL A 36 -1.46 7.58 -2.81
CA VAL A 36 -2.36 8.07 -1.74
C VAL A 36 -1.61 8.91 -0.73
N ALA A 37 -0.44 8.45 -0.27
CA ALA A 37 0.38 9.14 0.71
C ALA A 37 0.76 10.56 0.26
N GLN A 38 1.26 10.69 -0.98
CA GLN A 38 1.64 12.01 -1.51
C GLN A 38 0.44 12.97 -1.63
N LYS A 39 -0.74 12.46 -1.98
CA LYS A 39 -1.97 13.28 -2.00
C LYS A 39 -2.38 13.75 -0.62
N LEU A 40 -2.21 12.89 0.40
CA LEU A 40 -2.46 13.29 1.79
C LEU A 40 -1.48 14.37 2.26
N ASP A 41 -0.18 14.26 1.89
CA ASP A 41 0.82 15.29 2.18
C ASP A 41 0.50 16.62 1.50
N ASP A 42 -0.10 16.57 0.31
CA ASP A 42 -0.61 17.76 -0.40
C ASP A 42 -1.95 18.30 0.19
N GLY A 43 -2.46 17.70 1.26
CA GLY A 43 -3.72 18.08 1.92
C GLY A 43 -4.99 17.60 1.22
N GLU A 44 -4.86 16.69 0.26
CA GLU A 44 -6.01 16.08 -0.42
C GLU A 44 -6.56 14.89 0.37
N HIS A 45 -7.84 14.57 0.15
CA HIS A 45 -8.48 13.35 0.65
C HIS A 45 -8.88 12.47 -0.55
N PRO A 46 -7.95 11.70 -1.12
CA PRO A 46 -8.24 10.89 -2.30
C PRO A 46 -9.23 9.77 -1.99
N THR A 47 -9.91 9.29 -3.02
CA THR A 47 -10.65 8.04 -2.92
C THR A 47 -9.67 6.89 -2.76
N ALA A 48 -9.91 5.99 -1.81
CA ALA A 48 -9.10 4.80 -1.59
C ALA A 48 -9.01 3.98 -2.89
N PRO A 49 -7.78 3.70 -3.41
CA PRO A 49 -7.62 2.78 -4.54
C PRO A 49 -8.28 1.43 -4.25
N ALA A 50 -8.97 0.88 -5.24
CA ALA A 50 -9.61 -0.41 -5.11
C ALA A 50 -8.58 -1.53 -5.26
N PHE A 51 -8.78 -2.60 -4.51
CA PHE A 51 -8.10 -3.87 -4.74
C PHE A 51 -9.08 -5.02 -4.49
N ASP A 52 -8.82 -6.14 -5.13
CA ASP A 52 -9.46 -7.42 -4.86
C ASP A 52 -8.35 -8.46 -4.68
N LEU A 53 -8.07 -8.84 -3.44
CA LEU A 53 -6.96 -9.70 -3.06
C LEU A 53 -7.43 -10.94 -2.29
N SER A 54 -6.70 -12.03 -2.44
CA SER A 54 -6.93 -13.26 -1.69
C SER A 54 -6.57 -13.07 -0.22
N ARG A 55 -7.40 -13.61 0.66
CA ARG A 55 -7.12 -13.62 2.10
C ARG A 55 -6.01 -14.62 2.43
N LEU A 56 -5.18 -14.28 3.39
CA LEU A 56 -4.12 -15.17 3.89
C LEU A 56 -4.68 -16.45 4.53
N ASP A 57 -5.84 -16.36 5.19
CA ASP A 57 -6.51 -17.50 5.83
C ASP A 57 -7.23 -18.45 4.87
N GLY A 58 -7.17 -18.19 3.56
CA GLY A 58 -7.82 -19.00 2.51
C GLY A 58 -9.35 -18.87 2.44
N ARG A 59 -9.97 -18.00 3.25
CA ARG A 59 -11.43 -17.84 3.32
C ARG A 59 -11.98 -16.87 2.27
N GLY A 60 -11.49 -16.95 1.03
CA GLY A 60 -11.94 -16.13 -0.08
C GLY A 60 -11.09 -14.88 -0.31
N ARG A 61 -11.74 -13.80 -0.69
CA ARG A 61 -11.11 -12.55 -1.12
C ARG A 61 -11.70 -11.36 -0.37
N ILE A 62 -10.97 -10.27 -0.35
CA ILE A 62 -11.47 -8.95 0.09
C ILE A 62 -11.39 -8.00 -1.09
N ASP A 63 -12.55 -7.54 -1.54
CA ASP A 63 -12.70 -6.42 -2.45
C ASP A 63 -12.94 -5.14 -1.63
N LEU A 64 -11.95 -4.25 -1.60
CA LEU A 64 -12.03 -3.02 -0.84
C LEU A 64 -13.18 -2.12 -1.31
N ALA A 65 -13.46 -2.11 -2.62
CA ALA A 65 -14.54 -1.28 -3.17
C ALA A 65 -15.92 -1.70 -2.63
N SER A 66 -16.13 -2.99 -2.41
CA SER A 66 -17.39 -3.54 -1.87
C SER A 66 -17.66 -3.18 -0.41
N LEU A 67 -16.65 -2.71 0.32
CA LEU A 67 -16.75 -2.34 1.73
C LEU A 67 -17.14 -0.86 1.93
N ARG A 68 -17.11 -0.05 0.87
CA ARG A 68 -17.50 1.37 0.93
C ARG A 68 -18.95 1.52 1.38
N GLY A 69 -19.21 2.57 2.14
CA GLY A 69 -20.56 2.85 2.68
C GLY A 69 -20.94 2.00 3.89
N ARG A 70 -20.14 1.00 4.28
CA ARG A 70 -20.40 0.14 5.45
C ARG A 70 -19.80 0.74 6.72
N LYS A 71 -18.61 0.32 7.09
CA LYS A 71 -17.84 0.84 8.21
C LYS A 71 -16.60 1.58 7.68
N PRO A 72 -16.07 2.54 8.45
CA PRO A 72 -14.71 3.03 8.19
C PRO A 72 -13.70 1.88 8.25
N ILE A 73 -12.56 2.07 7.57
CA ILE A 73 -11.57 0.99 7.44
C ILE A 73 -10.21 1.49 7.89
N VAL A 74 -9.50 0.67 8.63
CA VAL A 74 -8.06 0.77 8.89
C VAL A 74 -7.36 -0.25 8.00
N LEU A 75 -6.44 0.23 7.16
CA LEU A 75 -5.57 -0.62 6.34
C LEU A 75 -4.17 -0.58 6.91
N ASP A 76 -3.63 -1.74 7.26
CA ASP A 76 -2.29 -1.94 7.79
C ASP A 76 -1.41 -2.63 6.75
N PHE A 77 -0.45 -1.91 6.16
CA PHE A 77 0.53 -2.49 5.25
C PHE A 77 1.73 -3.01 6.04
N TRP A 78 1.97 -4.31 5.96
CA TRP A 78 2.96 -5.02 6.73
C TRP A 78 3.63 -6.15 5.93
N ALA A 79 4.66 -6.79 6.50
CA ALA A 79 5.28 -8.00 5.97
C ALA A 79 5.95 -8.80 7.09
N SER A 80 6.17 -10.10 6.90
CA SER A 80 6.83 -10.96 7.89
C SER A 80 8.28 -10.57 8.19
N TRP A 81 8.98 -10.02 7.21
CA TRP A 81 10.34 -9.49 7.33
C TRP A 81 10.43 -8.10 7.98
N CYS A 82 9.30 -7.43 8.20
CA CYS A 82 9.24 -6.09 8.78
C CYS A 82 9.26 -6.14 10.30
N VAL A 83 10.43 -5.93 10.90
CA VAL A 83 10.58 -5.95 12.37
C VAL A 83 9.72 -4.90 13.08
N PRO A 84 9.64 -3.62 12.63
CA PRO A 84 8.77 -2.63 13.26
C PRO A 84 7.28 -3.00 13.22
N CYS A 85 6.85 -3.74 12.18
CA CYS A 85 5.46 -4.15 12.04
C CYS A 85 4.96 -5.04 13.18
N ILE A 86 5.85 -5.74 13.90
CA ILE A 86 5.49 -6.58 15.06
C ILE A 86 4.83 -5.74 16.15
N HIS A 87 5.39 -4.58 16.44
CA HIS A 87 4.88 -3.72 17.50
C HIS A 87 3.58 -3.05 17.07
N GLU A 88 3.56 -2.53 15.84
CA GLU A 88 2.40 -1.82 15.29
C GLU A 88 1.17 -2.72 15.16
N SER A 89 1.32 -3.93 14.60
CA SER A 89 0.21 -4.87 14.44
C SER A 89 -0.38 -5.32 15.79
N LYS A 90 0.41 -5.43 16.83
CA LYS A 90 -0.10 -5.72 18.19
C LYS A 90 -0.95 -4.57 18.75
N ARG A 91 -0.57 -3.32 18.47
CA ARG A 91 -1.37 -2.14 18.85
C ARG A 91 -2.68 -2.07 18.08
N LEU A 92 -2.63 -2.38 16.78
CA LEU A 92 -3.84 -2.48 15.96
C LEU A 92 -4.74 -3.62 16.42
N GLU A 93 -4.19 -4.76 16.83
CA GLU A 93 -4.98 -5.87 17.40
C GLU A 93 -5.66 -5.45 18.71
N ALA A 94 -5.00 -4.69 19.54
CA ALA A 94 -5.62 -4.12 20.75
C ALA A 94 -6.73 -3.12 20.40
N ALA A 95 -6.47 -2.22 19.45
CA ALA A 95 -7.47 -1.27 18.96
C ALA A 95 -8.67 -1.96 18.29
N ARG A 96 -8.46 -3.06 17.58
CA ARG A 96 -9.53 -3.86 17.00
C ARG A 96 -10.48 -4.42 18.04
N LYS A 97 -9.97 -4.82 19.20
CA LYS A 97 -10.82 -5.29 20.31
C LYS A 97 -11.75 -4.21 20.85
N GLU A 98 -11.32 -2.96 20.81
CA GLU A 98 -12.09 -1.82 21.28
C GLU A 98 -13.03 -1.25 20.22
N TYR A 99 -12.58 -1.16 18.95
CA TYR A 99 -13.26 -0.46 17.86
C TYR A 99 -13.88 -1.37 16.80
N GLY A 100 -13.67 -2.69 16.84
CA GLY A 100 -14.04 -3.62 15.77
C GLY A 100 -15.53 -3.67 15.43
N ASP A 101 -16.41 -3.28 16.36
CA ASP A 101 -17.84 -3.14 16.07
C ASP A 101 -18.17 -1.94 15.18
N ARG A 102 -17.32 -0.92 15.19
CA ARG A 102 -17.51 0.36 14.48
C ARG A 102 -16.56 0.55 13.31
N VAL A 103 -15.39 -0.09 13.34
CA VAL A 103 -14.30 0.05 12.38
C VAL A 103 -13.89 -1.31 11.86
N THR A 104 -13.66 -1.45 10.57
CA THR A 104 -13.10 -2.65 9.95
C THR A 104 -11.58 -2.53 9.92
N PHE A 105 -10.87 -3.57 10.37
CA PHE A 105 -9.41 -3.66 10.31
C PHE A 105 -9.02 -4.69 9.26
N ILE A 106 -8.10 -4.34 8.37
CA ILE A 106 -7.61 -5.20 7.27
C ILE A 106 -6.09 -5.04 7.19
N GLY A 107 -5.37 -6.15 7.31
CA GLY A 107 -3.94 -6.20 6.98
C GLY A 107 -3.74 -6.37 5.47
N VAL A 108 -2.70 -5.77 4.96
CA VAL A 108 -2.22 -5.97 3.59
C VAL A 108 -0.77 -6.43 3.68
N ASP A 109 -0.58 -7.74 3.65
CA ASP A 109 0.73 -8.35 3.58
C ASP A 109 1.34 -8.10 2.20
N THR A 110 2.52 -7.49 2.16
CA THR A 110 3.08 -6.98 0.91
C THR A 110 4.53 -7.42 0.70
N LYS A 111 4.87 -7.73 -0.57
CA LYS A 111 6.23 -8.15 -0.98
C LYS A 111 6.78 -9.28 -0.10
N ASP A 112 5.96 -10.26 0.18
CA ASP A 112 6.22 -11.35 1.09
C ASP A 112 5.77 -12.69 0.48
N PHE A 113 6.16 -13.80 1.10
CA PHE A 113 5.58 -15.10 0.79
C PHE A 113 4.35 -15.33 1.68
N SER A 114 3.26 -15.75 1.08
CA SER A 114 2.00 -15.97 1.81
C SER A 114 2.11 -17.04 2.93
N SER A 115 3.08 -17.97 2.84
CA SER A 115 3.41 -18.93 3.89
C SER A 115 3.97 -18.24 5.12
N ASP A 116 4.96 -17.37 4.90
CA ASP A 116 5.68 -16.67 5.95
C ASP A 116 4.79 -15.64 6.63
N ALA A 117 3.96 -14.97 5.83
CA ALA A 117 2.94 -14.05 6.32
C ALA A 117 1.92 -14.72 7.25
N ARG A 118 1.44 -15.94 6.90
CA ARG A 118 0.52 -16.70 7.78
C ARG A 118 1.19 -17.11 9.08
N GLU A 119 2.39 -17.68 9.00
CA GLU A 119 3.15 -18.06 10.19
C GLU A 119 3.40 -16.87 11.12
N TRP A 120 3.73 -15.72 10.53
CA TRP A 120 3.95 -14.50 11.27
C TRP A 120 2.69 -14.01 11.99
N GLN A 121 1.52 -14.00 11.32
CA GLN A 121 0.24 -13.63 11.95
C GLN A 121 -0.08 -14.54 13.15
N ASP A 122 0.04 -15.85 12.96
CA ASP A 122 -0.22 -16.84 14.00
C ASP A 122 0.72 -16.65 15.18
N LYS A 123 2.02 -16.49 14.92
CA LYS A 123 3.05 -16.28 15.94
C LYS A 123 2.82 -15.01 16.77
N HIS A 124 2.31 -13.95 16.16
CA HIS A 124 2.11 -12.68 16.85
C HIS A 124 0.67 -12.47 17.34
N GLY A 125 -0.23 -13.42 17.12
CA GLY A 125 -1.60 -13.38 17.61
C GLY A 125 -2.44 -12.30 16.95
N ILE A 126 -2.20 -12.04 15.65
CA ILE A 126 -2.95 -11.06 14.85
C ILE A 126 -4.17 -11.74 14.28
N THR A 127 -5.36 -11.25 14.62
CA THR A 127 -6.64 -11.91 14.26
C THR A 127 -7.50 -11.11 13.28
N TYR A 128 -7.17 -9.85 12.98
CA TYR A 128 -7.86 -9.16 11.89
C TYR A 128 -7.50 -9.79 10.54
N PRO A 129 -8.47 -9.85 9.61
CA PRO A 129 -8.24 -10.47 8.31
C PRO A 129 -7.15 -9.73 7.55
N SER A 130 -6.26 -10.50 6.93
CA SER A 130 -5.24 -9.94 6.04
C SER A 130 -5.36 -10.53 4.64
N VAL A 131 -5.01 -9.71 3.65
CA VAL A 131 -4.91 -10.06 2.23
C VAL A 131 -3.46 -10.07 1.79
N HIS A 132 -3.17 -10.77 0.68
CA HIS A 132 -1.81 -10.95 0.17
C HIS A 132 -1.59 -10.11 -1.11
N ASP A 133 -0.71 -9.10 -1.02
CA ASP A 133 -0.18 -8.29 -2.11
C ASP A 133 1.28 -8.69 -2.41
N GLY A 134 1.50 -9.94 -2.82
CA GLY A 134 2.85 -10.48 -3.02
C GLY A 134 3.71 -9.69 -4.01
N SER A 135 3.10 -9.03 -5.00
CA SER A 135 3.81 -8.17 -5.95
C SER A 135 4.17 -6.79 -5.37
N GLY A 136 3.45 -6.32 -4.35
CA GLY A 136 3.55 -4.97 -3.82
C GLY A 136 2.91 -3.90 -4.71
N SER A 137 2.05 -4.31 -5.66
CA SER A 137 1.39 -3.37 -6.56
C SER A 137 0.41 -2.46 -5.81
N VAL A 138 -0.36 -3.03 -4.88
CA VAL A 138 -1.28 -2.27 -4.04
C VAL A 138 -0.51 -1.31 -3.14
N LEU A 139 0.55 -1.79 -2.46
CA LEU A 139 1.41 -0.91 -1.66
C LEU A 139 1.93 0.28 -2.49
N SER A 140 2.34 0.03 -3.75
CA SER A 140 2.87 1.09 -4.62
C SER A 140 1.84 2.19 -4.91
N GLU A 141 0.56 1.84 -5.12
CA GLU A 141 -0.53 2.80 -5.31
C GLU A 141 -0.83 3.62 -4.05
N TRP A 142 -0.59 3.04 -2.87
CA TRP A 142 -0.84 3.67 -1.58
C TRP A 142 0.33 4.52 -1.08
N GLY A 143 1.50 4.44 -1.69
CA GLY A 143 2.64 5.29 -1.34
C GLY A 143 3.98 4.58 -1.27
N GLY A 144 3.98 3.27 -1.50
CA GLY A 144 5.21 2.48 -1.52
C GLY A 144 5.85 2.28 -0.14
N LEU A 145 7.12 1.87 -0.16
CA LEU A 145 7.93 1.72 1.05
C LEU A 145 8.28 3.08 1.65
N PRO A 146 8.62 3.17 2.95
CA PRO A 146 8.75 2.05 3.90
C PRO A 146 7.42 1.56 4.47
N ILE A 147 7.44 0.39 5.13
CA ILE A 147 6.39 -0.14 5.99
C ILE A 147 6.90 -0.24 7.44
N PRO A 148 6.03 -0.26 8.50
CA PRO A 148 4.57 -0.27 8.44
C PRO A 148 3.98 1.06 7.95
N ARG A 149 2.81 0.99 7.32
CA ARG A 149 1.98 2.15 6.97
C ARG A 149 0.54 1.85 7.29
N ILE A 150 -0.14 2.75 7.97
CA ILE A 150 -1.53 2.59 8.33
C ILE A 150 -2.33 3.73 7.70
N PHE A 151 -3.33 3.36 6.91
CA PHE A 151 -4.24 4.32 6.32
C PHE A 151 -5.63 4.24 6.94
N PHE A 152 -6.25 5.39 7.11
CA PHE A 152 -7.60 5.54 7.64
C PHE A 152 -8.55 5.93 6.52
N VAL A 153 -9.52 5.07 6.26
CA VAL A 153 -10.53 5.27 5.21
C VAL A 153 -11.87 5.52 5.86
N ALA A 154 -12.45 6.69 5.60
CA ALA A 154 -13.79 7.02 6.07
C ALA A 154 -14.85 6.14 5.38
N ARG A 155 -16.05 6.06 5.94
CA ARG A 155 -17.20 5.34 5.37
C ARG A 155 -17.49 5.77 3.93
N SER A 156 -17.25 7.03 3.57
CA SER A 156 -17.38 7.57 2.21
C SER A 156 -16.43 6.94 1.20
N GLY A 157 -15.42 6.19 1.66
CA GLY A 157 -14.32 5.64 0.83
C GLY A 157 -13.18 6.64 0.60
N LYS A 158 -13.19 7.80 1.27
CA LYS A 158 -12.08 8.76 1.22
C LYS A 158 -11.01 8.39 2.23
N VAL A 159 -9.73 8.49 1.83
CA VAL A 159 -8.61 8.37 2.76
C VAL A 159 -8.47 9.69 3.51
N VAL A 160 -8.56 9.64 4.82
CA VAL A 160 -8.58 10.82 5.69
C VAL A 160 -7.33 10.99 6.54
N GLY A 161 -6.41 10.02 6.46
CA GLY A 161 -5.14 10.11 7.14
C GLY A 161 -4.25 8.90 6.90
N GLU A 162 -2.99 9.09 7.19
CA GLU A 162 -1.94 8.07 7.25
C GLU A 162 -1.23 8.19 8.59
N LEU A 163 -0.83 7.07 9.14
CA LEU A 163 0.00 6.98 10.32
C LEU A 163 1.34 6.36 9.95
N ILE A 164 2.41 7.10 10.18
CA ILE A 164 3.80 6.65 10.06
C ILE A 164 4.43 6.59 11.46
N VAL A 165 3.88 7.36 12.43
CA VAL A 165 4.36 7.46 13.81
C VAL A 165 3.22 7.10 14.77
N GLU A 166 3.54 6.29 15.77
CA GLU A 166 2.59 5.57 16.63
C GLU A 166 1.64 6.43 17.49
N GLU A 167 1.96 7.68 17.75
CA GLU A 167 1.31 8.50 18.79
C GLU A 167 -0.12 8.93 18.45
N ASP A 168 -0.47 8.98 17.16
CA ASP A 168 -1.76 9.51 16.69
C ASP A 168 -2.85 8.46 16.47
N LEU A 169 -2.57 7.17 16.63
CA LEU A 169 -3.55 6.10 16.38
C LEU A 169 -4.89 6.31 17.10
N PRO A 170 -4.95 6.64 18.41
CA PRO A 170 -6.22 6.86 19.09
C PRO A 170 -7.01 8.06 18.54
N ARG A 171 -6.33 9.09 18.05
CA ARG A 171 -6.96 10.27 17.45
C ARG A 171 -7.68 9.89 16.15
N TYR A 172 -6.97 9.21 15.23
CA TYR A 172 -7.56 8.78 13.97
C TYR A 172 -8.71 7.79 14.17
N LEU A 173 -8.57 6.83 15.08
CA LEU A 173 -9.64 5.88 15.38
C LEU A 173 -10.90 6.56 15.88
N ARG A 174 -10.79 7.53 16.81
CA ARG A 174 -11.96 8.31 17.27
C ARG A 174 -12.58 9.10 16.12
N GLN A 175 -11.76 9.73 15.28
CA GLN A 175 -12.23 10.52 14.14
C GLN A 175 -13.04 9.67 13.15
N ILE A 176 -12.50 8.51 12.72
CA ILE A 176 -13.20 7.67 11.73
C ILE A 176 -14.37 6.91 12.32
N ALA A 177 -14.33 6.54 13.61
CA ALA A 177 -15.43 5.83 14.26
C ALA A 177 -16.67 6.71 14.51
N ALA A 178 -16.51 8.04 14.44
CA ALA A 178 -17.60 9.02 14.60
C ALA A 178 -18.20 9.47 13.24
N SER A 179 -17.63 9.05 12.10
CA SER A 179 -18.00 9.49 10.75
C SER A 179 -19.13 8.67 10.10
#